data_0ed3fddbb11949cf1fc81eace7785954
#
_entry.id   0ed3fddbb11949cf1fc81eace7785954
#
_cell.length_a   1.000
_cell.length_b   1.000
_cell.length_c   1.000
_cell.angle_alpha   90.00
_cell.angle_beta   90.00
_cell.angle_gamma   90.00
#
_symmetry.space_group_name_H-M   'P 1'
#
loop_
_entity.id
_entity.type
_entity.pdbx_description
1 polymer ?
#
loop_
_entity_poly.entity_id
_entity_poly.type
_entity_poly.pdbx_seq_one_letter_code
_entity_poly.pdbx_strand_id
1 'polypeptide(L)'
;MLFRSHAPLGDDYFNVMRSMLERERDFTPVTASIVDRNVLARGSQEKVVDNIIRKDREETPDLIVLTPTCTSSILQEDLQNFVERAQLDAKGDVMLADVNHYRVNELQAADRTLQQIVEFYLEKAQKKGEIPQKSDKPSANIIGISTLGFHNQHDCIELKRLLADLGIEVNEVIPEGASVHNLKNLPRAWFNLVPYREIGLLTANYLQENFAMPYIDITPMGVVETARCIRKIQQVLQEQGAGVDYEEYIKEQTLYVSQAAWFSRSIDCQNLTGKKAVVFGDNTHAAAMTKILAREMGIHVVLAGTYCKYDADWFKQQVSEYCDEVLISDDNAEIAN
;
A
#
# COMPACT_ATOMS: atom_id res chain seq x y z
N MET A 1 14.15 -8.68 -6.38
CA MET A 1 15.16 -8.71 -5.27
C MET A 1 15.33 -7.32 -4.70
N LEU A 2 15.38 -7.16 -3.40
CA LEU A 2 15.72 -5.91 -2.73
C LEU A 2 17.23 -5.89 -2.42
N PHE A 3 17.92 -4.83 -2.81
CA PHE A 3 19.35 -4.68 -2.59
C PHE A 3 19.66 -3.45 -1.74
N ARG A 4 20.29 -3.64 -0.57
CA ARG A 4 20.73 -2.54 0.31
C ARG A 4 22.15 -2.11 -0.07
N SER A 5 22.33 -0.82 -0.32
CA SER A 5 23.62 -0.29 -0.79
C SER A 5 24.77 -0.54 0.18
N HIS A 6 24.51 -0.38 1.49
CA HIS A 6 25.49 -0.56 2.54
C HIS A 6 24.89 -1.30 3.73
N ALA A 7 25.64 -2.21 4.35
CA ALA A 7 25.29 -2.79 5.63
C ALA A 7 26.55 -2.91 6.51
N PRO A 8 26.49 -2.53 7.79
CA PRO A 8 27.55 -2.84 8.73
C PRO A 8 27.65 -4.34 8.97
N LEU A 9 28.83 -4.79 9.38
CA LEU A 9 29.04 -6.18 9.83
C LEU A 9 28.12 -6.47 11.04
N GLY A 10 27.33 -7.54 10.93
CA GLY A 10 26.41 -7.95 12.00
C GLY A 10 25.02 -7.30 11.95
N ASP A 11 24.70 -6.56 10.90
CA ASP A 11 23.32 -6.05 10.69
C ASP A 11 22.40 -7.17 10.19
N ASP A 12 22.06 -8.08 11.09
CA ASP A 12 21.12 -9.18 10.82
C ASP A 12 19.64 -8.77 11.01
N TYR A 13 19.39 -7.48 11.23
CA TYR A 13 18.06 -6.98 11.54
C TYR A 13 16.99 -7.40 10.52
N PHE A 14 17.32 -7.38 9.24
CA PHE A 14 16.40 -7.82 8.19
C PHE A 14 16.12 -9.34 8.22
N ASN A 15 17.01 -10.17 8.79
CA ASN A 15 16.74 -11.58 9.02
C ASN A 15 15.74 -11.78 10.16
N VAL A 16 15.81 -10.96 11.21
CA VAL A 16 14.84 -10.96 12.31
C VAL A 16 13.47 -10.50 11.81
N MET A 17 13.40 -9.47 11.00
CA MET A 17 12.16 -9.01 10.41
C MET A 17 11.46 -10.08 9.56
N ARG A 18 12.20 -10.96 8.93
CA ARG A 18 11.64 -12.08 8.18
C ARG A 18 10.76 -12.98 9.05
N SER A 19 11.10 -13.19 10.31
CA SER A 19 10.35 -14.02 11.24
C SER A 19 9.14 -13.33 11.84
N MET A 20 9.04 -12.01 11.74
CA MET A 20 7.96 -11.20 12.33
C MET A 20 6.79 -10.96 11.37
N LEU A 21 6.95 -11.23 10.10
CA LEU A 21 5.90 -10.98 9.10
C LEU A 21 5.06 -12.24 8.88
N GLU A 22 3.73 -12.10 8.93
CA GLU A 22 2.81 -13.16 8.50
C GLU A 22 3.05 -13.48 7.02
N ARG A 23 3.23 -14.76 6.67
CA ARG A 23 3.56 -15.15 5.30
C ARG A 23 2.97 -16.49 4.92
N GLU A 24 2.33 -16.49 3.77
CA GLU A 24 1.94 -17.70 3.04
C GLU A 24 2.86 -17.98 1.85
N ARG A 25 3.77 -17.05 1.50
CA ARG A 25 4.62 -17.12 0.31
C ARG A 25 6.09 -16.93 0.64
N ASP A 26 6.94 -17.31 -0.31
CA ASP A 26 8.38 -17.10 -0.23
C ASP A 26 8.76 -15.64 -0.05
N PHE A 27 9.84 -15.43 0.68
CA PHE A 27 10.36 -14.09 0.95
C PHE A 27 10.92 -13.43 -0.30
N THR A 28 10.71 -12.14 -0.44
CA THR A 28 11.50 -11.33 -1.36
C THR A 28 12.96 -11.43 -0.96
N PRO A 29 13.85 -11.90 -1.84
CA PRO A 29 15.27 -11.98 -1.54
C PRO A 29 15.83 -10.59 -1.23
N VAL A 30 16.49 -10.45 -0.08
CA VAL A 30 17.16 -9.23 0.35
C VAL A 30 18.65 -9.50 0.47
N THR A 31 19.44 -8.66 -0.18
CA THR A 31 20.90 -8.70 -0.12
C THR A 31 21.44 -7.35 0.30
N ALA A 32 22.59 -7.32 0.98
CA ALA A 32 23.27 -6.10 1.38
C ALA A 32 24.75 -6.17 1.00
N SER A 33 25.32 -5.05 0.55
CA SER A 33 26.76 -4.92 0.41
C SER A 33 27.35 -4.61 1.79
N ILE A 34 28.22 -5.50 2.27
CA ILE A 34 28.97 -5.26 3.50
C ILE A 34 30.13 -4.31 3.17
N VAL A 35 30.09 -3.13 3.77
CA VAL A 35 31.05 -2.06 3.54
C VAL A 35 31.84 -1.81 4.82
N ASP A 36 33.13 -2.07 4.78
CA ASP A 36 34.08 -1.81 5.88
C ASP A 36 34.79 -0.46 5.72
N ARG A 37 35.58 -0.08 6.72
CA ARG A 37 36.32 1.19 6.72
C ARG A 37 37.23 1.36 5.52
N ASN A 38 37.84 0.26 5.02
CA ASN A 38 38.78 0.33 3.90
C ASN A 38 38.03 0.57 2.58
N VAL A 39 36.83 -0.03 2.44
CA VAL A 39 35.95 0.20 1.30
C VAL A 39 35.44 1.64 1.32
N LEU A 40 34.99 2.14 2.47
CA LEU A 40 34.54 3.53 2.61
C LEU A 40 35.65 4.54 2.25
N ALA A 41 36.91 4.27 2.67
CA ALA A 41 38.05 5.16 2.38
C ALA A 41 38.44 5.19 0.89
N ARG A 42 38.14 4.13 0.13
CA ARG A 42 38.43 4.02 -1.30
C ARG A 42 37.25 4.35 -2.22
N GLY A 43 36.08 4.54 -1.65
CA GLY A 43 34.79 4.61 -2.34
C GLY A 43 34.11 3.24 -2.42
N SER A 44 32.82 3.22 -2.14
CA SER A 44 32.00 2.00 -2.06
C SER A 44 31.44 1.57 -3.40
N GLN A 45 31.44 2.46 -4.39
CA GLN A 45 30.77 2.31 -5.68
C GLN A 45 31.08 1.00 -6.39
N GLU A 46 32.36 0.71 -6.62
CA GLU A 46 32.79 -0.51 -7.34
C GLU A 46 32.26 -1.76 -6.65
N LYS A 47 32.35 -1.82 -5.32
CA LYS A 47 31.92 -2.98 -4.56
C LYS A 47 30.40 -3.17 -4.61
N VAL A 48 29.62 -2.09 -4.57
CA VAL A 48 28.16 -2.17 -4.65
C VAL A 48 27.73 -2.60 -6.04
N VAL A 49 28.31 -2.01 -7.09
CA VAL A 49 28.06 -2.36 -8.50
C VAL A 49 28.40 -3.82 -8.77
N ASP A 50 29.61 -4.27 -8.38
CA ASP A 50 30.06 -5.66 -8.56
C ASP A 50 29.13 -6.66 -7.83
N ASN A 51 28.67 -6.31 -6.63
CA ASN A 51 27.74 -7.15 -5.89
C ASN A 51 26.37 -7.23 -6.56
N ILE A 52 25.85 -6.15 -7.12
CA ILE A 52 24.60 -6.16 -7.88
C ILE A 52 24.74 -7.08 -9.11
N ILE A 53 25.77 -6.89 -9.91
CA ILE A 53 26.05 -7.71 -11.10
C ILE A 53 26.25 -9.18 -10.73
N ARG A 54 26.96 -9.46 -9.64
CA ARG A 54 27.15 -10.82 -9.16
C ARG A 54 25.80 -11.46 -8.78
N LYS A 55 24.95 -10.75 -8.07
CA LYS A 55 23.62 -11.24 -7.67
C LYS A 55 22.67 -11.41 -8.84
N ASP A 56 22.74 -10.53 -9.83
CA ASP A 56 22.01 -10.70 -11.08
C ASP A 56 22.38 -12.01 -11.78
N ARG A 57 23.68 -12.35 -11.82
CA ARG A 57 24.18 -13.60 -12.44
C ARG A 57 23.85 -14.85 -11.62
N GLU A 58 23.91 -14.78 -10.29
CA GLU A 58 23.67 -15.92 -9.39
C GLU A 58 22.17 -16.26 -9.28
N GLU A 59 21.33 -15.27 -9.19
CA GLU A 59 19.89 -15.43 -8.83
C GLU A 59 18.94 -15.08 -9.98
N THR A 60 19.42 -14.46 -11.04
CA THR A 60 18.67 -14.09 -12.26
C THR A 60 17.30 -13.45 -11.96
N PRO A 61 17.20 -12.42 -11.09
CA PRO A 61 15.95 -11.76 -10.79
C PRO A 61 15.50 -10.90 -11.97
N ASP A 62 14.16 -10.76 -12.15
CA ASP A 62 13.62 -9.85 -13.16
C ASP A 62 13.88 -8.37 -12.80
N LEU A 63 13.90 -8.05 -11.51
CA LEU A 63 14.14 -6.71 -10.98
C LEU A 63 15.03 -6.74 -9.74
N ILE A 64 16.03 -5.87 -9.72
CA ILE A 64 16.82 -5.51 -8.52
C ILE A 64 16.47 -4.07 -8.14
N VAL A 65 15.95 -3.88 -6.93
CA VAL A 65 15.68 -2.54 -6.38
C VAL A 65 16.78 -2.19 -5.39
N LEU A 66 17.64 -1.23 -5.74
CA LEU A 66 18.63 -0.67 -4.83
C LEU A 66 17.96 0.32 -3.87
N THR A 67 18.17 0.14 -2.57
CA THR A 67 17.66 1.07 -1.56
C THR A 67 18.81 1.76 -0.82
N PRO A 68 18.69 3.06 -0.50
CA PRO A 68 19.65 3.74 0.35
C PRO A 68 19.64 3.17 1.76
N THR A 69 20.74 3.36 2.48
CA THR A 69 20.87 3.10 3.90
C THR A 69 21.27 4.37 4.64
N CYS A 70 21.29 4.35 5.98
CA CYS A 70 21.79 5.48 6.75
C CYS A 70 23.22 5.86 6.34
N THR A 71 24.08 4.90 6.09
CA THR A 71 25.47 5.15 5.68
C THR A 71 25.54 5.85 4.32
N SER A 72 24.85 5.34 3.30
CA SER A 72 24.85 5.96 1.97
C SER A 72 24.23 7.36 1.97
N SER A 73 23.19 7.57 2.79
CA SER A 73 22.53 8.87 2.93
C SER A 73 23.43 9.90 3.63
N ILE A 74 24.18 9.51 4.68
CA ILE A 74 25.14 10.38 5.39
C ILE A 74 26.31 10.74 4.45
N LEU A 75 26.80 9.78 3.68
CA LEU A 75 27.90 9.97 2.73
C LEU A 75 27.48 10.72 1.47
N GLN A 76 26.18 10.94 1.27
CA GLN A 76 25.59 11.58 0.07
C GLN A 76 26.07 10.89 -1.23
N GLU A 77 26.09 9.56 -1.22
CA GLU A 77 26.50 8.80 -2.39
C GLU A 77 25.50 8.90 -3.53
N ASP A 78 26.01 9.00 -4.74
CA ASP A 78 25.22 9.00 -5.97
C ASP A 78 24.79 7.56 -6.34
N LEU A 79 23.75 7.06 -5.65
CA LEU A 79 23.23 5.70 -5.88
C LEU A 79 22.60 5.54 -7.26
N GLN A 80 22.15 6.62 -7.88
CA GLN A 80 21.62 6.58 -9.25
C GLN A 80 22.73 6.19 -10.24
N ASN A 81 23.92 6.76 -10.07
CA ASN A 81 25.09 6.37 -10.87
C ASN A 81 25.47 4.88 -10.66
N PHE A 82 25.29 4.35 -9.44
CA PHE A 82 25.54 2.93 -9.17
C PHE A 82 24.57 2.04 -9.95
N VAL A 83 23.28 2.41 -9.99
CA VAL A 83 22.24 1.72 -10.76
C VAL A 83 22.58 1.76 -12.27
N GLU A 84 22.88 2.93 -12.81
CA GLU A 84 23.20 3.10 -14.23
C GLU A 84 24.40 2.24 -14.66
N ARG A 85 25.44 2.21 -13.84
CA ARG A 85 26.62 1.37 -14.09
C ARG A 85 26.32 -0.12 -13.98
N ALA A 86 25.56 -0.54 -12.97
CA ALA A 86 25.18 -1.93 -12.82
C ALA A 86 24.28 -2.40 -13.97
N GLN A 87 23.39 -1.54 -14.47
CA GLN A 87 22.48 -1.87 -15.57
C GLN A 87 23.21 -2.15 -16.90
N LEU A 88 24.43 -1.65 -17.10
CA LEU A 88 25.22 -1.93 -18.31
C LEU A 88 25.55 -3.42 -18.46
N ASP A 89 25.78 -4.12 -17.35
CA ASP A 89 26.23 -5.51 -17.31
C ASP A 89 25.19 -6.49 -16.74
N ALA A 90 24.11 -5.98 -16.12
CA ALA A 90 23.02 -6.77 -15.59
C ALA A 90 22.06 -7.24 -16.70
N LYS A 91 21.50 -8.44 -16.56
CA LYS A 91 20.45 -8.98 -17.45
C LYS A 91 19.06 -8.55 -17.02
N GLY A 92 18.83 -8.54 -15.71
CA GLY A 92 17.59 -8.04 -15.10
C GLY A 92 17.55 -6.52 -15.06
N ASP A 93 16.38 -5.97 -14.76
CA ASP A 93 16.26 -4.54 -14.56
C ASP A 93 16.85 -4.14 -13.20
N VAL A 94 17.55 -3.01 -13.14
CA VAL A 94 18.08 -2.44 -11.91
C VAL A 94 17.52 -1.03 -11.74
N MET A 95 16.92 -0.73 -10.58
CA MET A 95 16.40 0.60 -10.30
C MET A 95 16.74 1.06 -8.88
N LEU A 96 16.74 2.37 -8.68
CA LEU A 96 16.86 2.97 -7.36
C LEU A 96 15.46 3.20 -6.76
N ALA A 97 15.24 2.75 -5.52
CA ALA A 97 14.14 3.26 -4.72
C ALA A 97 14.63 4.51 -3.99
N ASP A 98 14.22 5.68 -4.47
CA ASP A 98 14.60 6.96 -3.86
C ASP A 98 13.78 7.24 -2.59
N VAL A 99 14.11 6.51 -1.53
CA VAL A 99 13.48 6.64 -0.21
C VAL A 99 14.53 6.94 0.85
N ASN A 100 14.42 8.10 1.48
CA ASN A 100 15.30 8.52 2.56
C ASN A 100 14.59 8.30 3.90
N HIS A 101 15.04 7.31 4.68
CA HIS A 101 14.46 6.92 5.97
C HIS A 101 14.52 8.01 7.06
N TYR A 102 15.30 9.08 6.87
CA TYR A 102 15.25 10.26 7.74
C TYR A 102 14.09 11.21 7.43
N ARG A 103 13.40 11.03 6.29
CA ARG A 103 12.35 11.92 5.81
C ARG A 103 10.98 11.27 5.68
N VAL A 104 10.94 9.94 5.62
CA VAL A 104 9.71 9.17 5.40
C VAL A 104 9.64 8.01 6.39
N ASN A 105 8.43 7.67 6.83
CA ASN A 105 8.18 6.46 7.59
C ASN A 105 8.09 5.23 6.66
N GLU A 106 7.92 4.05 7.23
CA GLU A 106 7.85 2.77 6.51
C GLU A 106 6.71 2.71 5.49
N LEU A 107 5.53 3.23 5.84
CA LEU A 107 4.36 3.21 4.95
C LEU A 107 4.57 4.15 3.75
N GLN A 108 5.05 5.36 4.01
CA GLN A 108 5.36 6.31 2.96
C GLN A 108 6.51 5.82 2.05
N ALA A 109 7.49 5.12 2.63
CA ALA A 109 8.55 4.50 1.85
C ALA A 109 8.01 3.37 0.96
N ALA A 110 7.08 2.56 1.46
CA ALA A 110 6.42 1.50 0.70
C ALA A 110 5.60 2.07 -0.47
N ASP A 111 4.78 3.10 -0.23
CA ASP A 111 3.97 3.76 -1.27
C ASP A 111 4.85 4.37 -2.37
N ARG A 112 5.91 5.10 -2.00
CA ARG A 112 6.88 5.67 -2.96
C ARG A 112 7.60 4.59 -3.77
N THR A 113 8.04 3.52 -3.13
CA THR A 113 8.73 2.43 -3.82
C THR A 113 7.80 1.74 -4.80
N LEU A 114 6.55 1.48 -4.42
CA LEU A 114 5.54 0.90 -5.30
C LEU A 114 5.30 1.79 -6.52
N GLN A 115 5.08 3.08 -6.30
CA GLN A 115 4.88 4.06 -7.37
C GLN A 115 6.08 4.07 -8.34
N GLN A 116 7.32 4.12 -7.84
CA GLN A 116 8.51 4.15 -8.68
C GLN A 116 8.68 2.86 -9.51
N ILE A 117 8.36 1.69 -8.94
CA ILE A 117 8.38 0.42 -9.69
C ILE A 117 7.32 0.45 -10.81
N VAL A 118 6.11 0.86 -10.49
CA VAL A 118 5.01 0.94 -11.48
C VAL A 118 5.36 1.92 -12.60
N GLU A 119 5.83 3.12 -12.26
CA GLU A 119 6.28 4.13 -13.21
C GLU A 119 7.36 3.60 -14.14
N PHE A 120 8.41 2.99 -13.60
CA PHE A 120 9.51 2.42 -14.37
C PHE A 120 9.02 1.41 -15.43
N TYR A 121 8.14 0.48 -15.03
CA TYR A 121 7.65 -0.55 -15.97
C TYR A 121 6.63 -0.02 -16.96
N LEU A 122 5.78 0.93 -16.57
CA LEU A 122 4.82 1.54 -17.48
C LEU A 122 5.51 2.45 -18.51
N GLU A 123 6.51 3.24 -18.11
CA GLU A 123 7.32 3.99 -19.07
C GLU A 123 8.06 3.07 -20.05
N LYS A 124 8.62 1.98 -19.55
CA LYS A 124 9.27 0.96 -20.38
C LYS A 124 8.30 0.35 -21.39
N ALA A 125 7.08 0.04 -20.96
CA ALA A 125 6.02 -0.49 -21.82
C ALA A 125 5.52 0.55 -22.84
N GLN A 126 5.36 1.80 -22.44
CA GLN A 126 5.00 2.91 -23.37
C GLN A 126 6.04 3.09 -24.48
N LYS A 127 7.34 3.12 -24.12
CA LYS A 127 8.44 3.24 -25.09
C LYS A 127 8.44 2.09 -26.10
N LYS A 128 7.94 0.89 -25.71
CA LYS A 128 7.82 -0.27 -26.60
C LYS A 128 6.49 -0.40 -27.32
N GLY A 129 5.51 0.46 -27.00
CA GLY A 129 4.15 0.35 -27.55
C GLY A 129 3.38 -0.87 -27.04
N GLU A 130 3.69 -1.37 -25.85
CA GLU A 130 3.12 -2.59 -25.26
C GLU A 130 1.94 -2.33 -24.29
N ILE A 131 1.47 -1.09 -24.18
CA ILE A 131 0.33 -0.78 -23.31
C ILE A 131 -0.96 -1.37 -23.91
N PRO A 132 -1.65 -2.25 -23.18
CA PRO A 132 -2.87 -2.88 -23.69
C PRO A 132 -4.05 -1.91 -23.75
N GLN A 133 -5.02 -2.22 -24.58
CA GLN A 133 -6.29 -1.52 -24.59
C GLN A 133 -7.11 -1.86 -23.35
N LYS A 134 -8.06 -0.98 -23.01
CA LYS A 134 -9.01 -1.18 -21.93
C LYS A 134 -9.82 -2.46 -22.13
N SER A 135 -10.14 -3.17 -21.06
CA SER A 135 -10.97 -4.39 -21.12
C SER A 135 -12.40 -4.07 -21.56
N ASP A 136 -13.03 -5.02 -22.28
CA ASP A 136 -14.42 -4.88 -22.74
C ASP A 136 -15.43 -4.89 -21.58
N LYS A 137 -15.08 -5.58 -20.49
CA LYS A 137 -15.91 -5.70 -19.30
C LYS A 137 -15.35 -4.84 -18.16
N PRO A 138 -16.21 -4.37 -17.23
CA PRO A 138 -15.77 -3.70 -16.02
C PRO A 138 -14.71 -4.50 -15.29
N SER A 139 -13.59 -3.84 -15.00
CA SER A 139 -12.47 -4.46 -14.30
C SER A 139 -11.76 -3.46 -13.41
N ALA A 140 -11.13 -3.95 -12.35
CA ALA A 140 -10.43 -3.13 -11.36
C ALA A 140 -9.03 -3.67 -11.06
N ASN A 141 -8.10 -2.78 -10.77
CA ASN A 141 -6.89 -3.13 -10.04
C ASN A 141 -7.13 -2.94 -8.55
N ILE A 142 -6.50 -3.75 -7.71
CA ILE A 142 -6.43 -3.56 -6.26
C ILE A 142 -4.99 -3.13 -5.93
N ILE A 143 -4.83 -1.91 -5.42
CA ILE A 143 -3.51 -1.29 -5.20
C ILE A 143 -3.26 -1.10 -3.71
N GLY A 144 -2.10 -1.54 -3.22
CA GLY A 144 -1.66 -1.33 -1.85
C GLY A 144 -1.78 -2.56 -0.95
N ILE A 145 -2.12 -3.73 -1.50
CA ILE A 145 -2.08 -4.98 -0.72
C ILE A 145 -0.62 -5.36 -0.50
N SER A 146 -0.15 -5.26 0.74
CA SER A 146 1.24 -5.47 1.12
C SER A 146 1.36 -6.49 2.24
N THR A 147 2.45 -7.25 2.27
CA THR A 147 2.76 -8.18 3.38
C THR A 147 3.12 -7.47 4.70
N LEU A 148 3.33 -6.16 4.66
CA LEU A 148 3.57 -5.34 5.85
C LEU A 148 2.27 -4.90 6.54
N GLY A 149 1.12 -5.04 5.88
CA GLY A 149 -0.17 -4.64 6.40
C GLY A 149 -0.76 -5.66 7.35
N PHE A 150 -1.71 -5.20 8.16
CA PHE A 150 -2.46 -6.03 9.08
C PHE A 150 -3.62 -6.71 8.32
N HIS A 151 -3.69 -8.04 8.37
CA HIS A 151 -4.73 -8.86 7.70
C HIS A 151 -4.90 -8.66 6.18
N ASN A 152 -3.91 -8.15 5.49
CA ASN A 152 -4.01 -7.80 4.07
C ASN A 152 -4.39 -8.96 3.15
N GLN A 153 -4.01 -10.18 3.48
CA GLN A 153 -4.40 -11.36 2.67
C GLN A 153 -5.89 -11.64 2.79
N HIS A 154 -6.43 -11.59 4.00
CA HIS A 154 -7.88 -11.73 4.23
C HIS A 154 -8.64 -10.63 3.49
N ASP A 155 -8.21 -9.39 3.63
CA ASP A 155 -8.86 -8.25 2.98
C ASP A 155 -8.78 -8.36 1.45
N CYS A 156 -7.67 -8.84 0.91
CA CYS A 156 -7.54 -9.11 -0.52
C CYS A 156 -8.56 -10.15 -1.01
N ILE A 157 -8.78 -11.23 -0.25
CA ILE A 157 -9.77 -12.27 -0.56
C ILE A 157 -11.17 -11.64 -0.55
N GLU A 158 -11.52 -10.88 0.48
CA GLU A 158 -12.83 -10.25 0.60
C GLU A 158 -13.07 -9.15 -0.44
N LEU A 159 -12.07 -8.37 -0.81
CA LEU A 159 -12.17 -7.39 -1.89
C LEU A 159 -12.39 -8.06 -3.25
N LYS A 160 -11.69 -9.16 -3.52
CA LYS A 160 -11.92 -9.97 -4.73
C LYS A 160 -13.34 -10.55 -4.77
N ARG A 161 -13.83 -11.06 -3.62
CA ARG A 161 -15.20 -11.55 -3.51
C ARG A 161 -16.21 -10.43 -3.75
N LEU A 162 -16.03 -9.26 -3.12
CA LEU A 162 -16.90 -8.11 -3.32
C LEU A 162 -16.96 -7.69 -4.79
N LEU A 163 -15.81 -7.56 -5.46
CA LEU A 163 -15.77 -7.19 -6.88
C LEU A 163 -16.44 -8.25 -7.75
N ALA A 164 -16.25 -9.54 -7.46
CA ALA A 164 -16.90 -10.63 -8.18
C ALA A 164 -18.42 -10.62 -7.99
N ASP A 165 -18.92 -10.36 -6.78
CA ASP A 165 -20.35 -10.22 -6.49
C ASP A 165 -20.97 -9.05 -7.26
N LEU A 166 -20.21 -7.98 -7.50
CA LEU A 166 -20.61 -6.83 -8.31
C LEU A 166 -20.42 -7.03 -9.82
N GLY A 167 -19.95 -8.21 -10.25
CA GLY A 167 -19.69 -8.52 -11.68
C GLY A 167 -18.47 -7.80 -12.26
N ILE A 168 -17.50 -7.43 -11.42
CA ILE A 168 -16.28 -6.72 -11.81
C ILE A 168 -15.09 -7.68 -11.78
N GLU A 169 -14.37 -7.76 -12.90
CA GLU A 169 -13.16 -8.58 -12.97
C GLU A 169 -11.99 -7.92 -12.24
N VAL A 170 -11.20 -8.69 -11.50
CA VAL A 170 -9.94 -8.24 -10.95
C VAL A 170 -8.86 -8.38 -12.01
N ASN A 171 -8.29 -7.25 -12.45
CA ASN A 171 -7.24 -7.23 -13.46
C ASN A 171 -5.88 -7.55 -12.83
N GLU A 172 -5.42 -6.75 -11.88
CA GLU A 172 -4.16 -6.97 -11.16
C GLU A 172 -4.31 -6.62 -9.68
N VAL A 173 -3.52 -7.30 -8.83
CA VAL A 173 -3.37 -6.96 -7.41
C VAL A 173 -1.90 -6.64 -7.16
N ILE A 174 -1.60 -5.48 -6.60
CA ILE A 174 -0.24 -5.03 -6.36
C ILE A 174 -0.07 -4.46 -4.95
N PRO A 175 1.12 -4.64 -4.35
CA PRO A 175 2.27 -5.43 -4.80
C PRO A 175 2.13 -6.93 -4.53
N GLU A 176 1.19 -7.37 -3.69
CA GLU A 176 1.08 -8.76 -3.21
C GLU A 176 0.83 -9.75 -4.35
N GLY A 177 1.77 -10.65 -4.56
CA GLY A 177 1.68 -11.69 -5.59
C GLY A 177 1.79 -11.22 -7.03
N ALA A 178 2.09 -9.93 -7.25
CA ALA A 178 2.26 -9.40 -8.60
C ALA A 178 3.60 -9.82 -9.23
N SER A 179 3.61 -9.87 -10.56
CA SER A 179 4.82 -9.96 -11.36
C SER A 179 5.13 -8.61 -11.99
N VAL A 180 6.39 -8.22 -12.03
CA VAL A 180 6.82 -6.99 -12.73
C VAL A 180 6.44 -6.99 -14.21
N HIS A 181 6.36 -8.18 -14.83
CA HIS A 181 5.93 -8.33 -16.22
C HIS A 181 4.47 -7.99 -16.46
N ASN A 182 3.64 -8.07 -15.41
CA ASN A 182 2.22 -7.79 -15.48
C ASN A 182 1.89 -6.31 -15.22
N LEU A 183 2.82 -5.53 -14.67
CA LEU A 183 2.58 -4.12 -14.37
C LEU A 183 2.14 -3.31 -15.59
N LYS A 184 2.58 -3.69 -16.80
CA LYS A 184 2.12 -3.09 -18.05
C LYS A 184 0.62 -3.27 -18.32
N ASN A 185 -0.04 -4.24 -17.63
CA ASN A 185 -1.47 -4.50 -17.77
C ASN A 185 -2.33 -3.60 -16.87
N LEU A 186 -1.75 -2.83 -15.94
CA LEU A 186 -2.52 -1.95 -15.06
C LEU A 186 -3.48 -1.03 -15.83
N PRO A 187 -3.07 -0.37 -16.94
CA PRO A 187 -3.96 0.51 -17.70
C PRO A 187 -5.14 -0.19 -18.41
N ARG A 188 -5.17 -1.52 -18.41
CA ARG A 188 -6.26 -2.30 -18.97
C ARG A 188 -7.55 -2.20 -18.14
N ALA A 189 -7.42 -1.96 -16.82
CA ALA A 189 -8.56 -1.86 -15.93
C ALA A 189 -9.36 -0.57 -16.12
N TRP A 190 -10.62 -0.58 -15.70
CA TRP A 190 -11.50 0.57 -15.76
C TRP A 190 -11.20 1.56 -14.65
N PHE A 191 -10.86 1.05 -13.45
CA PHE A 191 -10.53 1.87 -12.28
C PHE A 191 -9.56 1.16 -11.35
N ASN A 192 -9.06 1.90 -10.36
CA ASN A 192 -8.22 1.38 -9.29
C ASN A 192 -8.97 1.43 -7.96
N LEU A 193 -8.92 0.34 -7.20
CA LEU A 193 -9.38 0.30 -5.82
C LEU A 193 -8.17 0.39 -4.89
N VAL A 194 -8.16 1.40 -4.01
CA VAL A 194 -7.06 1.69 -3.08
C VAL A 194 -7.58 1.48 -1.66
N PRO A 195 -7.54 0.25 -1.14
CA PRO A 195 -8.07 -0.06 0.19
C PRO A 195 -7.24 0.57 1.32
N TYR A 196 -5.95 0.74 1.11
CA TYR A 196 -5.01 1.35 2.06
C TYR A 196 -4.34 2.56 1.42
N ARG A 197 -4.83 3.73 1.80
CA ARG A 197 -4.42 5.01 1.23
C ARG A 197 -2.93 5.26 1.40
N GLU A 198 -2.37 4.90 2.56
CA GLU A 198 -0.96 5.06 2.91
C GLU A 198 0.03 4.21 2.09
N ILE A 199 -0.44 3.21 1.34
CA ILE A 199 0.41 2.30 0.55
C ILE A 199 0.07 2.31 -0.95
N GLY A 200 -1.04 2.91 -1.37
CA GLY A 200 -1.50 2.84 -2.76
C GLY A 200 -1.79 4.16 -3.42
N LEU A 201 -1.78 5.26 -2.67
CA LEU A 201 -2.24 6.55 -3.18
C LEU A 201 -1.34 7.13 -4.25
N LEU A 202 -0.02 7.11 -4.06
CA LEU A 202 0.92 7.67 -5.04
C LEU A 202 0.84 6.93 -6.38
N THR A 203 0.74 5.59 -6.31
CA THR A 203 0.54 4.77 -7.51
C THR A 203 -0.78 5.10 -8.21
N ALA A 204 -1.87 5.26 -7.45
CA ALA A 204 -3.17 5.58 -8.02
C ALA A 204 -3.20 6.97 -8.66
N ASN A 205 -2.57 7.96 -8.04
CA ASN A 205 -2.40 9.30 -8.60
C ASN A 205 -1.60 9.25 -9.91
N TYR A 206 -0.47 8.54 -9.93
CA TYR A 206 0.33 8.36 -11.14
C TYR A 206 -0.50 7.76 -12.29
N LEU A 207 -1.29 6.72 -12.01
CA LEU A 207 -2.16 6.09 -13.01
C LEU A 207 -3.30 7.02 -13.46
N GLN A 208 -3.83 7.85 -12.57
CA GLN A 208 -4.84 8.83 -12.93
C GLN A 208 -4.27 9.93 -13.83
N GLU A 209 -3.12 10.47 -13.50
CA GLU A 209 -2.48 11.57 -14.25
C GLU A 209 -1.98 11.14 -15.63
N ASN A 210 -1.40 9.95 -15.73
CA ASN A 210 -0.73 9.48 -16.96
C ASN A 210 -1.59 8.59 -17.85
N PHE A 211 -2.61 7.93 -17.27
CA PHE A 211 -3.47 6.97 -18.00
C PHE A 211 -4.96 7.29 -17.87
N ALA A 212 -5.32 8.42 -17.26
CA ALA A 212 -6.70 8.84 -17.01
C ALA A 212 -7.56 7.75 -16.31
N MET A 213 -6.94 6.97 -15.42
CA MET A 213 -7.60 5.92 -14.65
C MET A 213 -8.15 6.48 -13.35
N PRO A 214 -9.47 6.51 -13.14
CA PRO A 214 -10.03 6.92 -11.86
C PRO A 214 -9.67 5.93 -10.77
N TYR A 215 -9.62 6.40 -9.52
CA TYR A 215 -9.44 5.53 -8.37
C TYR A 215 -10.49 5.78 -7.28
N ILE A 216 -10.64 4.79 -6.42
CA ILE A 216 -11.55 4.79 -5.28
C ILE A 216 -10.71 4.51 -4.04
N ASP A 217 -10.63 5.48 -3.14
CA ASP A 217 -9.88 5.46 -1.90
C ASP A 217 -10.80 5.37 -0.66
N ILE A 218 -11.98 4.83 -0.86
CA ILE A 218 -12.92 4.54 0.22
C ILE A 218 -12.70 3.10 0.66
N THR A 219 -12.12 2.93 1.84
CA THR A 219 -11.89 1.61 2.41
C THR A 219 -13.22 0.98 2.84
N PRO A 220 -13.60 -0.21 2.34
CA PRO A 220 -14.86 -0.86 2.68
C PRO A 220 -14.77 -1.57 4.04
N MET A 221 -14.53 -0.82 5.10
CA MET A 221 -14.53 -1.28 6.50
C MET A 221 -15.77 -0.75 7.21
N GLY A 222 -16.57 -1.66 7.80
CA GLY A 222 -17.88 -1.36 8.36
C GLY A 222 -18.98 -1.29 7.29
N VAL A 223 -20.23 -1.36 7.73
CA VAL A 223 -21.41 -1.47 6.84
C VAL A 223 -21.59 -0.19 6.03
N VAL A 224 -21.44 0.95 6.68
CA VAL A 224 -21.71 2.25 6.07
C VAL A 224 -20.66 2.60 5.02
N GLU A 225 -19.37 2.43 5.34
CA GLU A 225 -18.28 2.74 4.39
C GLU A 225 -18.24 1.72 3.26
N THR A 226 -18.60 0.45 3.50
CA THR A 226 -18.73 -0.54 2.41
C THR A 226 -19.83 -0.13 1.42
N ALA A 227 -21.01 0.27 1.90
CA ALA A 227 -22.08 0.77 1.03
C ALA A 227 -21.65 2.04 0.27
N ARG A 228 -20.91 2.94 0.92
CA ARG A 228 -20.37 4.15 0.30
C ARG A 228 -19.33 3.81 -0.80
N CYS A 229 -18.46 2.85 -0.53
CA CYS A 229 -17.48 2.35 -1.51
C CYS A 229 -18.19 1.78 -2.74
N ILE A 230 -19.21 0.92 -2.55
CA ILE A 230 -19.98 0.31 -3.65
C ILE A 230 -20.67 1.40 -4.50
N ARG A 231 -21.29 2.41 -3.87
CA ARG A 231 -21.90 3.53 -4.59
C ARG A 231 -20.89 4.34 -5.39
N LYS A 232 -19.66 4.50 -4.85
CA LYS A 232 -18.59 5.17 -5.59
C LYS A 232 -18.11 4.33 -6.77
N ILE A 233 -18.03 3.01 -6.62
CA ILE A 233 -17.77 2.08 -7.72
C ILE A 233 -18.85 2.24 -8.80
N GLN A 234 -20.11 2.19 -8.42
CA GLN A 234 -21.24 2.39 -9.34
C GLN A 234 -21.12 3.70 -10.12
N GLN A 235 -20.86 4.81 -9.41
CA GLN A 235 -20.69 6.11 -10.04
C GLN A 235 -19.57 6.09 -11.10
N VAL A 236 -18.39 5.57 -10.73
CA VAL A 236 -17.23 5.51 -11.65
C VAL A 236 -17.52 4.65 -12.88
N LEU A 237 -18.21 3.52 -12.71
CA LEU A 237 -18.60 2.67 -13.82
C LEU A 237 -19.65 3.32 -14.74
N GLN A 238 -20.64 4.01 -14.17
CA GLN A 238 -21.65 4.76 -14.92
C GLN A 238 -21.04 5.88 -15.74
N GLU A 239 -20.07 6.63 -15.17
CA GLU A 239 -19.30 7.68 -15.88
C GLU A 239 -18.54 7.13 -17.08
N GLN A 240 -18.21 5.83 -17.07
CA GLN A 240 -17.55 5.12 -18.16
C GLN A 240 -18.53 4.39 -19.09
N GLY A 241 -19.84 4.57 -18.89
CA GLY A 241 -20.89 4.04 -19.77
C GLY A 241 -21.44 2.66 -19.38
N ALA A 242 -21.08 2.11 -18.22
CA ALA A 242 -21.71 0.87 -17.75
C ALA A 242 -23.09 1.15 -17.14
N GLY A 243 -24.09 0.39 -17.57
CA GLY A 243 -25.47 0.46 -17.03
C GLY A 243 -25.63 -0.40 -15.78
N VAL A 244 -24.94 -0.06 -14.68
CA VAL A 244 -24.97 -0.83 -13.43
C VAL A 244 -25.77 -0.10 -12.34
N ASP A 245 -26.45 -0.87 -11.49
CA ASP A 245 -27.11 -0.41 -10.27
C ASP A 245 -26.89 -1.45 -9.16
N TYR A 246 -26.30 -1.03 -8.05
CA TYR A 246 -25.96 -1.89 -6.92
C TYR A 246 -26.79 -1.63 -5.67
N GLU A 247 -27.82 -0.79 -5.74
CA GLU A 247 -28.63 -0.47 -4.56
C GLU A 247 -29.37 -1.69 -3.98
N GLU A 248 -29.83 -2.62 -4.83
CA GLU A 248 -30.45 -3.84 -4.31
C GLU A 248 -29.45 -4.75 -3.61
N TYR A 249 -28.23 -4.90 -4.16
CA TYR A 249 -27.14 -5.62 -3.49
C TYR A 249 -26.82 -5.01 -2.12
N ILE A 250 -26.68 -3.69 -2.05
CA ILE A 250 -26.41 -2.98 -0.79
C ILE A 250 -27.55 -3.25 0.23
N LYS A 251 -28.79 -3.19 -0.22
CA LYS A 251 -29.95 -3.45 0.61
C LYS A 251 -30.00 -4.88 1.14
N GLU A 252 -29.74 -5.87 0.30
CA GLU A 252 -29.68 -7.27 0.70
C GLU A 252 -28.59 -7.52 1.75
N GLN A 253 -27.37 -7.01 1.50
CA GLN A 253 -26.27 -7.13 2.47
C GLN A 253 -26.60 -6.43 3.80
N THR A 254 -27.26 -5.28 3.76
CA THR A 254 -27.69 -4.53 4.96
C THR A 254 -28.79 -5.25 5.74
N LEU A 255 -29.65 -6.04 5.09
CA LEU A 255 -30.68 -6.82 5.77
C LEU A 255 -30.10 -7.84 6.74
N TYR A 256 -29.01 -8.50 6.39
CA TYR A 256 -28.32 -9.42 7.29
C TYR A 256 -27.73 -8.71 8.51
N VAL A 257 -27.23 -7.50 8.33
CA VAL A 257 -26.69 -6.67 9.43
C VAL A 257 -27.82 -6.04 10.25
N SER A 258 -28.98 -5.78 9.65
CA SER A 258 -30.14 -5.23 10.39
C SER A 258 -30.73 -6.21 11.41
N GLN A 259 -30.36 -7.47 11.38
CA GLN A 259 -30.55 -8.39 12.51
C GLN A 259 -29.79 -7.93 13.75
N ALA A 260 -28.80 -7.04 13.62
CA ALA A 260 -28.20 -6.33 14.73
C ALA A 260 -29.24 -5.60 15.60
N ALA A 261 -30.32 -5.10 15.02
CA ALA A 261 -31.42 -4.52 15.78
C ALA A 261 -32.15 -5.54 16.67
N TRP A 262 -32.16 -6.82 16.29
CA TRP A 262 -32.64 -7.91 17.13
C TRP A 262 -31.64 -8.26 18.22
N PHE A 263 -30.38 -8.36 17.89
CA PHE A 263 -29.28 -8.61 18.84
C PHE A 263 -29.09 -7.43 19.79
N SER A 264 -29.32 -6.19 19.37
CA SER A 264 -29.25 -4.99 20.23
C SER A 264 -30.28 -4.96 21.36
N ARG A 265 -31.29 -5.82 21.31
CA ARG A 265 -32.24 -6.03 22.39
C ARG A 265 -31.74 -6.99 23.46
N SER A 266 -30.64 -7.71 23.22
CA SER A 266 -30.01 -8.56 24.22
C SER A 266 -29.19 -7.71 25.20
N ILE A 267 -29.18 -8.11 26.47
CA ILE A 267 -28.45 -7.42 27.54
C ILE A 267 -26.94 -7.33 27.20
N ASP A 268 -26.40 -8.32 26.52
CA ASP A 268 -24.99 -8.38 26.16
C ASP A 268 -24.57 -7.31 25.13
N CYS A 269 -25.49 -6.92 24.24
CA CYS A 269 -25.23 -5.84 23.27
C CYS A 269 -25.26 -4.44 23.89
N GLN A 270 -25.87 -4.27 25.08
CA GLN A 270 -25.89 -3.00 25.80
C GLN A 270 -24.59 -2.69 26.53
N ASN A 271 -23.67 -3.66 26.63
CA ASN A 271 -22.37 -3.50 27.30
C ASN A 271 -21.46 -2.47 26.62
N LEU A 272 -21.75 -2.05 25.39
CA LEU A 272 -21.00 -1.03 24.66
C LEU A 272 -21.52 0.39 24.90
N THR A 273 -22.77 0.53 25.37
CA THR A 273 -23.38 1.84 25.61
C THR A 273 -22.63 2.60 26.71
N GLY A 274 -22.24 3.83 26.41
CA GLY A 274 -21.51 4.68 27.35
C GLY A 274 -20.03 4.33 27.53
N LYS A 275 -19.49 3.36 26.77
CA LYS A 275 -18.05 3.11 26.71
C LYS A 275 -17.36 4.24 25.96
N LYS A 276 -16.12 4.51 26.39
CA LYS A 276 -15.21 5.45 25.72
C LYS A 276 -14.10 4.68 25.02
N ALA A 277 -13.66 5.19 23.89
CA ALA A 277 -12.57 4.61 23.13
C ALA A 277 -11.52 5.67 22.77
N VAL A 278 -10.28 5.23 22.67
CA VAL A 278 -9.17 5.93 22.03
C VAL A 278 -8.74 5.06 20.87
N VAL A 279 -8.60 5.65 19.70
CA VAL A 279 -8.16 4.96 18.48
C VAL A 279 -6.87 5.61 18.00
N PHE A 280 -5.82 4.82 17.79
CA PHE A 280 -4.55 5.31 17.26
C PHE A 280 -3.93 4.27 16.33
N GLY A 281 -3.45 4.69 15.15
CA GLY A 281 -2.83 3.79 14.19
C GLY A 281 -2.45 4.47 12.88
N ASP A 282 -2.35 3.67 11.81
CA ASP A 282 -2.25 4.21 10.46
C ASP A 282 -3.53 4.96 10.05
N ASN A 283 -3.46 5.75 8.98
CA ASN A 283 -4.57 6.60 8.57
C ASN A 283 -5.84 5.80 8.26
N THR A 284 -5.71 4.74 7.48
CA THR A 284 -6.85 3.97 6.98
C THR A 284 -7.57 3.25 8.11
N HIS A 285 -6.84 2.46 8.92
CA HIS A 285 -7.45 1.70 10.01
C HIS A 285 -7.97 2.58 11.13
N ALA A 286 -7.21 3.62 11.53
CA ALA A 286 -7.67 4.53 12.58
C ALA A 286 -8.93 5.30 12.17
N ALA A 287 -9.02 5.77 10.92
CA ALA A 287 -10.21 6.43 10.43
C ALA A 287 -11.41 5.47 10.33
N ALA A 288 -11.20 4.26 9.81
CA ALA A 288 -12.25 3.25 9.70
C ALA A 288 -12.78 2.81 11.07
N MET A 289 -11.88 2.50 12.01
CA MET A 289 -12.25 2.09 13.37
C MET A 289 -12.98 3.19 14.12
N THR A 290 -12.54 4.44 14.00
CA THR A 290 -13.22 5.59 14.59
C THR A 290 -14.68 5.68 14.11
N LYS A 291 -14.90 5.55 12.81
CA LYS A 291 -16.26 5.59 12.22
C LYS A 291 -17.12 4.39 12.65
N ILE A 292 -16.55 3.18 12.64
CA ILE A 292 -17.27 1.97 13.08
C ILE A 292 -17.69 2.11 14.54
N LEU A 293 -16.77 2.47 15.43
CA LEU A 293 -17.04 2.61 16.85
C LEU A 293 -18.11 3.68 17.13
N ALA A 294 -17.99 4.85 16.50
CA ALA A 294 -18.92 5.97 16.73
C ALA A 294 -20.28 5.75 16.06
N ARG A 295 -20.31 5.41 14.76
CA ARG A 295 -21.54 5.37 13.97
C ARG A 295 -22.31 4.06 14.07
N GLU A 296 -21.59 2.93 14.10
CA GLU A 296 -22.20 1.61 13.99
C GLU A 296 -22.38 0.96 15.37
N MET A 297 -21.48 1.26 16.33
CA MET A 297 -21.50 0.66 17.66
C MET A 297 -21.98 1.61 18.77
N GLY A 298 -22.10 2.91 18.49
CA GLY A 298 -22.53 3.90 19.48
C GLY A 298 -21.55 4.12 20.63
N ILE A 299 -20.25 3.88 20.39
CA ILE A 299 -19.18 4.10 21.35
C ILE A 299 -18.69 5.54 21.23
N HIS A 300 -18.49 6.20 22.35
CA HIS A 300 -17.94 7.55 22.39
C HIS A 300 -16.42 7.50 22.14
N VAL A 301 -15.98 7.95 20.98
CA VAL A 301 -14.54 8.06 20.68
C VAL A 301 -14.05 9.40 21.21
N VAL A 302 -13.22 9.36 22.26
CA VAL A 302 -12.65 10.55 22.90
C VAL A 302 -11.52 11.09 22.05
N LEU A 303 -10.67 10.21 21.51
CA LEU A 303 -9.51 10.59 20.71
C LEU A 303 -9.35 9.65 19.53
N ALA A 304 -9.17 10.23 18.36
CA ALA A 304 -8.71 9.53 17.16
C ALA A 304 -7.36 10.07 16.71
N GLY A 305 -6.38 9.20 16.53
CA GLY A 305 -5.02 9.64 16.22
C GLY A 305 -4.33 8.80 15.17
N THR A 306 -3.35 9.41 14.51
CA THR A 306 -2.48 8.77 13.53
C THR A 306 -1.04 9.26 13.62
N TYR A 307 -0.10 8.37 13.26
CA TYR A 307 1.30 8.74 13.07
C TYR A 307 1.65 9.14 11.63
N CYS A 308 0.71 9.04 10.71
CA CYS A 308 0.91 9.37 9.30
C CYS A 308 0.75 10.87 9.02
N LYS A 309 1.73 11.68 9.42
CA LYS A 309 1.69 13.16 9.29
C LYS A 309 1.52 13.66 7.85
N TYR A 310 1.97 12.90 6.87
CA TYR A 310 1.95 13.30 5.46
C TYR A 310 0.55 13.38 4.83
N ASP A 311 -0.46 12.76 5.43
CA ASP A 311 -1.86 12.79 4.97
C ASP A 311 -2.82 13.25 6.09
N ALA A 312 -2.32 14.16 6.94
CA ALA A 312 -3.00 14.65 8.13
C ALA A 312 -4.36 15.31 7.85
N ASP A 313 -4.46 16.08 6.78
CA ASP A 313 -5.69 16.80 6.43
C ASP A 313 -6.81 15.85 6.01
N TRP A 314 -6.47 14.81 5.25
CA TRP A 314 -7.42 13.75 4.91
C TRP A 314 -7.91 13.05 6.19
N PHE A 315 -7.00 12.66 7.08
CA PHE A 315 -7.35 12.00 8.33
C PHE A 315 -8.32 12.84 9.17
N LYS A 316 -8.00 14.14 9.37
CA LYS A 316 -8.87 15.07 10.08
C LYS A 316 -10.27 15.13 9.47
N GLN A 317 -10.37 15.24 8.14
CA GLN A 317 -11.64 15.26 7.43
C GLN A 317 -12.47 13.98 7.67
N GLN A 318 -11.78 12.82 7.83
CA GLN A 318 -12.45 11.55 8.02
C GLN A 318 -13.01 11.36 9.43
N VAL A 319 -12.37 11.92 10.47
CA VAL A 319 -12.67 11.56 11.87
C VAL A 319 -13.26 12.69 12.70
N SER A 320 -13.11 13.96 12.32
CA SER A 320 -13.48 15.12 13.16
C SER A 320 -14.93 15.15 13.60
N GLU A 321 -15.86 14.53 12.85
CA GLU A 321 -17.28 14.44 13.21
C GLU A 321 -17.57 13.29 14.19
N TYR A 322 -16.60 12.41 14.45
CA TYR A 322 -16.80 11.14 15.15
C TYR A 322 -16.00 11.02 16.46
N CYS A 323 -15.18 12.01 16.79
CA CYS A 323 -14.37 12.02 18.01
C CYS A 323 -14.31 13.42 18.61
N ASP A 324 -13.96 13.50 19.90
CA ASP A 324 -13.82 14.79 20.59
C ASP A 324 -12.50 15.49 20.19
N GLU A 325 -11.43 14.72 20.01
CA GLU A 325 -10.09 15.21 19.73
C GLU A 325 -9.39 14.42 18.63
N VAL A 326 -8.58 15.11 17.81
CA VAL A 326 -7.77 14.50 16.75
C VAL A 326 -6.29 14.74 17.04
N LEU A 327 -5.54 13.64 17.19
CA LEU A 327 -4.09 13.66 17.42
C LEU A 327 -3.32 13.21 16.15
N ILE A 328 -2.36 14.03 15.73
CA ILE A 328 -1.45 13.68 14.64
C ILE A 328 -0.02 13.80 15.13
N SER A 329 0.55 12.69 15.53
CA SER A 329 1.90 12.65 16.09
C SER A 329 2.58 11.32 15.84
N ASP A 330 3.89 11.37 15.58
CA ASP A 330 4.81 10.24 15.57
C ASP A 330 5.72 10.25 16.82
N ASP A 331 5.50 11.18 17.76
CA ASP A 331 6.19 11.24 19.03
C ASP A 331 5.47 10.40 20.09
N ASN A 332 6.13 9.34 20.54
CA ASN A 332 5.59 8.45 21.56
C ASN A 332 5.27 9.17 22.89
N ALA A 333 5.95 10.27 23.21
CA ALA A 333 5.68 11.03 24.41
C ALA A 333 4.37 11.84 24.31
N GLU A 334 4.06 12.38 23.14
CA GLU A 334 2.76 13.03 22.88
C GLU A 334 1.60 12.03 22.86
N ILE A 335 1.85 10.83 22.32
CA ILE A 335 0.83 9.78 22.25
C ILE A 335 0.50 9.20 23.62
N ALA A 336 1.48 9.18 24.54
CA ALA A 336 1.31 8.58 25.87
C ALA A 336 0.69 9.53 26.90
N ASN A 337 0.65 10.83 26.65
CA ASN A 337 0.08 11.87 27.51
C ASN A 337 -1.33 12.23 27.12
#